data_ec6327e19fc48bdf4ea8fd0ef40141d6
#
_entry.id   ec6327e19fc48bdf4ea8fd0ef40141d6
#
_cell.length_a   1.000
_cell.length_b   1.000
_cell.length_c   1.000
_cell.angle_alpha   90.00
_cell.angle_beta   90.00
_cell.angle_gamma   90.00
#
_symmetry.space_group_name_H-M   'P 1'
#
loop_
_entity.id
_entity.type
_entity.pdbx_description
1 polymer ?
#
loop_
_entity_poly.entity_id
_entity_poly.type
_entity_poly.pdbx_seq_one_letter_code
_entity_poly.pdbx_strand_id
1 'polypeptide(L)'
;MTKTDALSDLRLDSIKVCPVEYEDVSNACLVSIEGYVDTYNSSDFKDKILELFNAGFVRFILDCQNVKYMSSTGVGCLIAALKELRAIGGDLVLYRVADEIYQVVQILGFAKIIRKFETKDEINEYFGVKKSSAFSFPAVAACPSCQKKLKVMHAGRYRCTSCKNIFSVKENGDVILQVAALSPLKQ
;
A
#
# COMPACT_ATOMS: atom_id res chain seq x y z
N MET A 1 16.35 -15.88 2.21
CA MET A 1 15.20 -15.81 1.30
C MET A 1 14.99 -14.34 0.94
N THR A 2 14.92 -14.00 -0.34
CA THR A 2 14.68 -12.60 -0.76
C THR A 2 13.20 -12.26 -0.69
N LYS A 3 12.84 -10.95 -0.67
CA LYS A 3 11.43 -10.52 -0.74
C LYS A 3 10.71 -11.13 -1.95
N THR A 4 11.41 -11.18 -3.09
CA THR A 4 10.87 -11.72 -4.34
C THR A 4 10.53 -13.21 -4.24
N ASP A 5 11.36 -14.01 -3.55
CA ASP A 5 11.12 -15.44 -3.37
C ASP A 5 9.88 -15.69 -2.49
N ALA A 6 9.67 -14.84 -1.47
CA ALA A 6 8.54 -14.96 -0.56
C ALA A 6 7.20 -14.56 -1.20
N LEU A 7 7.19 -13.78 -2.27
CA LEU A 7 5.98 -13.37 -3.00
C LEU A 7 5.39 -14.49 -3.89
N SER A 8 5.82 -15.74 -3.71
CA SER A 8 5.22 -16.90 -4.39
C SER A 8 3.79 -17.16 -3.91
N ASP A 9 2.90 -17.54 -4.83
CA ASP A 9 1.54 -17.93 -4.51
C ASP A 9 1.51 -19.19 -3.63
N LEU A 10 0.63 -19.20 -2.62
CA LEU A 10 0.20 -20.43 -1.94
C LEU A 10 -1.10 -20.91 -2.60
N ARG A 11 -1.13 -22.16 -3.04
CA ARG A 11 -2.31 -22.79 -3.64
C ARG A 11 -2.58 -24.11 -2.97
N LEU A 12 -3.71 -24.20 -2.31
CA LEU A 12 -4.27 -25.43 -1.74
C LEU A 12 -5.65 -25.64 -2.34
N ASP A 13 -6.24 -26.82 -2.16
CA ASP A 13 -7.51 -27.22 -2.80
C ASP A 13 -8.65 -26.21 -2.61
N SER A 14 -8.73 -25.59 -1.42
CA SER A 14 -9.83 -24.69 -1.04
C SER A 14 -9.44 -23.21 -0.95
N ILE A 15 -8.14 -22.89 -0.99
CA ILE A 15 -7.64 -21.53 -0.83
C ILE A 15 -6.51 -21.22 -1.82
N LYS A 16 -6.54 -20.00 -2.33
CA LYS A 16 -5.43 -19.40 -3.07
C LYS A 16 -5.01 -18.10 -2.39
N VAL A 17 -3.72 -17.91 -2.19
CA VAL A 17 -3.13 -16.73 -1.57
C VAL A 17 -2.08 -16.15 -2.50
N CYS A 18 -2.28 -14.93 -2.96
CA CYS A 18 -1.39 -14.25 -3.91
C CYS A 18 -0.83 -12.98 -3.25
N PRO A 19 0.40 -13.04 -2.71
CA PRO A 19 1.05 -11.88 -2.13
C PRO A 19 1.72 -11.04 -3.22
N VAL A 20 1.59 -9.70 -3.11
CA VAL A 20 2.31 -8.74 -3.94
C VAL A 20 2.82 -7.58 -3.07
N GLU A 21 3.93 -6.98 -3.44
CA GLU A 21 4.41 -5.79 -2.73
C GLU A 21 3.40 -4.64 -2.91
N TYR A 22 3.09 -3.94 -1.82
CA TYR A 22 2.20 -2.78 -1.83
C TYR A 22 3.03 -1.51 -1.83
N GLU A 23 3.18 -0.90 -3.01
CA GLU A 23 4.15 0.19 -3.26
C GLU A 23 3.86 1.47 -2.49
N ASP A 24 2.59 1.76 -2.18
CA ASP A 24 2.19 2.99 -1.49
C ASP A 24 2.69 3.06 -0.04
N VAL A 25 2.95 1.93 0.58
CA VAL A 25 3.36 1.82 1.99
C VAL A 25 4.65 1.02 2.10
N SER A 26 5.66 1.58 2.75
CA SER A 26 6.96 0.91 2.88
C SER A 26 6.85 -0.41 3.66
N ASN A 27 7.52 -1.45 3.16
CA ASN A 27 7.50 -2.81 3.71
C ASN A 27 6.09 -3.38 3.90
N ALA A 28 5.17 -3.02 3.01
CA ALA A 28 3.82 -3.54 3.00
C ALA A 28 3.60 -4.59 1.91
N CYS A 29 2.78 -5.58 2.22
CA CYS A 29 2.37 -6.63 1.32
C CYS A 29 0.85 -6.65 1.22
N LEU A 30 0.32 -6.57 -0.01
CA LEU A 30 -1.07 -6.85 -0.31
C LEU A 30 -1.20 -8.35 -0.55
N VAL A 31 -2.01 -9.02 0.23
CA VAL A 31 -2.23 -10.47 0.17
C VAL A 31 -3.66 -10.72 -0.27
N SER A 32 -3.83 -11.04 -1.55
CA SER A 32 -5.15 -11.40 -2.09
C SER A 32 -5.49 -12.82 -1.73
N ILE A 33 -6.67 -13.02 -1.13
CA ILE A 33 -7.17 -14.32 -0.67
C ILE A 33 -8.41 -14.67 -1.48
N GLU A 34 -8.43 -15.88 -2.04
CA GLU A 34 -9.55 -16.42 -2.79
C GLU A 34 -9.95 -17.78 -2.24
N GLY A 35 -11.26 -18.00 -2.03
CA GLY A 35 -11.82 -19.29 -1.60
C GLY A 35 -12.18 -19.34 -0.12
N TYR A 36 -11.83 -20.42 0.55
CA TYR A 36 -12.27 -20.78 1.90
C TYR A 36 -11.09 -20.79 2.86
N VAL A 37 -11.15 -20.03 3.97
CA VAL A 37 -10.17 -20.09 5.06
C VAL A 37 -10.78 -20.95 6.17
N ASP A 38 -10.48 -22.22 6.17
CA ASP A 38 -11.04 -23.22 7.07
C ASP A 38 -10.01 -23.77 8.08
N THR A 39 -10.41 -24.75 8.87
CA THR A 39 -9.55 -25.35 9.90
C THR A 39 -8.37 -26.10 9.29
N TYR A 40 -8.51 -26.62 8.07
CA TYR A 40 -7.49 -27.45 7.44
C TYR A 40 -6.35 -26.64 6.81
N ASN A 41 -6.66 -25.44 6.31
CA ASN A 41 -5.69 -24.60 5.61
C ASN A 41 -5.23 -23.35 6.39
N SER A 42 -5.85 -23.06 7.55
CA SER A 42 -5.52 -21.85 8.33
C SER A 42 -4.09 -21.86 8.88
N SER A 43 -3.50 -23.03 9.14
CA SER A 43 -2.08 -23.13 9.55
C SER A 43 -1.16 -22.72 8.41
N ASP A 44 -1.35 -23.31 7.22
CA ASP A 44 -0.53 -22.99 6.04
C ASP A 44 -0.67 -21.52 5.65
N PHE A 45 -1.89 -20.97 5.78
CA PHE A 45 -2.13 -19.55 5.57
C PHE A 45 -1.34 -18.67 6.56
N LYS A 46 -1.36 -19.01 7.86
CA LYS A 46 -0.56 -18.33 8.89
C LYS A 46 0.93 -18.43 8.57
N ASP A 47 1.42 -19.63 8.23
CA ASP A 47 2.83 -19.86 7.91
C ASP A 47 3.27 -19.03 6.70
N LYS A 48 2.39 -18.86 5.70
CA LYS A 48 2.64 -17.95 4.58
C LYS A 48 2.79 -16.49 5.00
N ILE A 49 1.97 -16.01 5.92
CA ILE A 49 2.12 -14.65 6.47
C ILE A 49 3.45 -14.51 7.23
N LEU A 50 3.86 -15.52 7.99
CA LEU A 50 5.15 -15.52 8.70
C LEU A 50 6.34 -15.61 7.74
N GLU A 51 6.22 -16.34 6.64
CA GLU A 51 7.22 -16.39 5.58
C GLU A 51 7.45 -14.98 4.98
N LEU A 52 6.37 -14.29 4.62
CA LEU A 52 6.42 -12.92 4.12
C LEU A 52 7.01 -11.95 5.14
N PHE A 53 6.66 -12.16 6.43
CA PHE A 53 7.22 -11.39 7.51
C PHE A 53 8.75 -11.58 7.63
N ASN A 54 9.24 -12.81 7.59
CA ASN A 54 10.66 -13.13 7.62
C ASN A 54 11.43 -12.58 6.40
N ALA A 55 10.73 -12.34 5.28
CA ALA A 55 11.27 -11.65 4.10
C ALA A 55 11.33 -10.13 4.25
N GLY A 56 10.84 -9.56 5.37
CA GLY A 56 10.93 -8.13 5.72
C GLY A 56 9.66 -7.31 5.45
N PHE A 57 8.54 -7.96 5.15
CA PHE A 57 7.25 -7.28 5.16
C PHE A 57 6.72 -7.22 6.60
N VAL A 58 6.30 -6.04 7.06
CA VAL A 58 5.78 -5.84 8.42
C VAL A 58 4.36 -5.28 8.44
N ARG A 59 3.82 -4.88 7.28
CA ARG A 59 2.46 -4.37 7.14
C ARG A 59 1.72 -5.22 6.13
N PHE A 60 0.62 -5.81 6.57
CA PHE A 60 -0.15 -6.73 5.75
C PHE A 60 -1.55 -6.20 5.50
N ILE A 61 -1.93 -6.19 4.22
CA ILE A 61 -3.25 -5.79 3.75
C ILE A 61 -3.89 -7.06 3.17
N LEU A 62 -4.80 -7.65 3.91
CA LEU A 62 -5.48 -8.87 3.48
C LEU A 62 -6.70 -8.50 2.64
N ASP A 63 -6.59 -8.64 1.32
CA ASP A 63 -7.69 -8.44 0.40
C ASP A 63 -8.62 -9.65 0.42
N CYS A 64 -9.76 -9.47 1.06
CA CYS A 64 -10.76 -10.51 1.30
C CYS A 64 -11.93 -10.48 0.30
N GLN A 65 -11.84 -9.71 -0.79
CA GLN A 65 -12.94 -9.55 -1.75
C GLN A 65 -13.45 -10.91 -2.30
N ASN A 66 -12.55 -11.86 -2.50
CA ASN A 66 -12.87 -13.19 -3.07
C ASN A 66 -12.91 -14.30 -2.01
N VAL A 67 -12.87 -13.97 -0.71
CA VAL A 67 -13.06 -14.93 0.36
C VAL A 67 -14.54 -15.27 0.44
N LYS A 68 -14.85 -16.56 0.36
CA LYS A 68 -16.22 -17.10 0.41
C LYS A 68 -16.63 -17.53 1.81
N TYR A 69 -15.66 -17.91 2.62
CA TYR A 69 -15.89 -18.36 3.99
C TYR A 69 -14.62 -18.22 4.82
N MET A 70 -14.80 -17.91 6.10
CA MET A 70 -13.71 -17.89 7.07
C MET A 70 -14.18 -18.52 8.38
N SER A 71 -13.54 -19.61 8.79
CA SER A 71 -13.85 -20.28 10.04
C SER A 71 -13.36 -19.49 11.26
N SER A 72 -13.88 -19.82 12.44
CA SER A 72 -13.34 -19.27 13.70
C SER A 72 -11.86 -19.60 13.91
N THR A 73 -11.41 -20.77 13.46
CA THR A 73 -9.98 -21.15 13.47
C THR A 73 -9.18 -20.24 12.53
N GLY A 74 -9.68 -19.95 11.33
CA GLY A 74 -9.07 -19.01 10.39
C GLY A 74 -8.92 -17.62 11.00
N VAL A 75 -9.97 -17.08 11.61
CA VAL A 75 -9.89 -15.80 12.34
C VAL A 75 -8.87 -15.88 13.48
N GLY A 76 -8.84 -16.97 14.23
CA GLY A 76 -7.87 -17.20 15.30
C GLY A 76 -6.41 -17.14 14.81
N CYS A 77 -6.13 -17.78 13.67
CA CYS A 77 -4.81 -17.73 13.02
C CYS A 77 -4.43 -16.32 12.58
N LEU A 78 -5.38 -15.54 12.02
CA LEU A 78 -5.14 -14.14 11.68
C LEU A 78 -4.80 -13.29 12.91
N ILE A 79 -5.53 -13.48 14.01
CA ILE A 79 -5.27 -12.74 15.25
C ILE A 79 -3.94 -13.15 15.86
N ALA A 80 -3.54 -14.42 15.77
CA ALA A 80 -2.22 -14.87 16.20
C ALA A 80 -1.11 -14.19 15.39
N ALA A 81 -1.21 -14.20 14.06
CA ALA A 81 -0.26 -13.50 13.17
C ALA A 81 -0.20 -12.00 13.46
N LEU A 82 -1.37 -11.33 13.65
CA LEU A 82 -1.44 -9.92 14.00
C LEU A 82 -0.71 -9.60 15.32
N LYS A 83 -0.86 -10.45 16.34
CA LYS A 83 -0.15 -10.26 17.62
C LYS A 83 1.36 -10.37 17.46
N GLU A 84 1.83 -11.34 16.69
CA GLU A 84 3.26 -11.52 16.40
C GLU A 84 3.81 -10.28 15.64
N LEU A 85 3.09 -9.79 14.63
CA LEU A 85 3.46 -8.59 13.89
C LEU A 85 3.52 -7.34 14.78
N ARG A 86 2.52 -7.14 15.64
CA ARG A 86 2.48 -5.97 16.53
C ARG A 86 3.59 -5.94 17.56
N ALA A 87 4.06 -7.09 17.99
CA ALA A 87 5.19 -7.16 18.93
C ALA A 87 6.47 -6.53 18.37
N ILE A 88 6.58 -6.35 17.07
CA ILE A 88 7.73 -5.79 16.36
C ILE A 88 7.42 -4.50 15.59
N GLY A 89 6.28 -3.86 15.88
CA GLY A 89 5.85 -2.62 15.25
C GLY A 89 5.21 -2.79 13.86
N GLY A 90 4.85 -4.02 13.50
CA GLY A 90 4.06 -4.32 12.30
C GLY A 90 2.55 -4.26 12.56
N ASP A 91 1.76 -4.46 11.51
CA ASP A 91 0.30 -4.56 11.62
C ASP A 91 -0.31 -5.36 10.46
N LEU A 92 -1.55 -5.80 10.65
CA LEU A 92 -2.35 -6.53 9.68
C LEU A 92 -3.76 -5.96 9.67
N VAL A 93 -4.26 -5.64 8.48
CA VAL A 93 -5.59 -5.07 8.27
C VAL A 93 -6.38 -5.87 7.25
N LEU A 94 -7.70 -5.87 7.36
CA LEU A 94 -8.61 -6.47 6.39
C LEU A 94 -9.04 -5.42 5.38
N TYR A 95 -9.04 -5.80 4.11
CA TYR A 95 -9.46 -4.97 3.00
C TYR A 95 -10.58 -5.65 2.22
N ARG A 96 -11.66 -4.93 1.92
CA ARG A 96 -12.80 -5.41 1.15
C ARG A 96 -13.39 -6.74 1.69
N VAL A 97 -13.54 -6.86 2.99
CA VAL A 97 -14.12 -8.05 3.62
C VAL A 97 -15.65 -7.95 3.62
N ALA A 98 -16.33 -9.00 3.15
CA ALA A 98 -17.78 -9.09 3.19
C ALA A 98 -18.31 -9.02 4.62
N ASP A 99 -19.49 -8.42 4.82
CA ASP A 99 -20.05 -8.20 6.16
C ASP A 99 -20.32 -9.52 6.88
N GLU A 100 -20.74 -10.56 6.16
CA GLU A 100 -20.98 -11.91 6.72
C GLU A 100 -19.69 -12.51 7.30
N ILE A 101 -18.56 -12.31 6.64
CA ILE A 101 -17.25 -12.77 7.12
C ILE A 101 -16.80 -11.92 8.30
N TYR A 102 -16.99 -10.60 8.22
CA TYR A 102 -16.61 -9.72 9.30
C TYR A 102 -17.45 -9.91 10.56
N GLN A 103 -18.70 -10.36 10.45
CA GLN A 103 -19.55 -10.77 11.60
C GLN A 103 -18.88 -11.87 12.43
N VAL A 104 -18.17 -12.83 11.81
CA VAL A 104 -17.44 -13.85 12.56
C VAL A 104 -16.36 -13.20 13.44
N VAL A 105 -15.64 -12.22 12.90
CA VAL A 105 -14.62 -11.45 13.64
C VAL A 105 -15.27 -10.69 14.82
N GLN A 106 -16.47 -10.14 14.62
CA GLN A 106 -17.22 -9.41 15.64
C GLN A 106 -17.72 -10.35 16.75
N ILE A 107 -18.32 -11.47 16.39
CA ILE A 107 -18.84 -12.49 17.35
C ILE A 107 -17.70 -13.02 18.23
N LEU A 108 -16.53 -13.22 17.66
CA LEU A 108 -15.32 -13.66 18.40
C LEU A 108 -14.70 -12.54 19.24
N GLY A 109 -15.23 -11.30 19.19
CA GLY A 109 -14.75 -10.16 19.97
C GLY A 109 -13.47 -9.48 19.42
N PHE A 110 -13.05 -9.82 18.21
CA PHE A 110 -11.81 -9.30 17.63
C PHE A 110 -11.94 -8.03 16.79
N ALA A 111 -13.15 -7.49 16.62
CA ALA A 111 -13.40 -6.28 15.84
C ALA A 111 -12.67 -5.01 16.38
N LYS A 112 -12.29 -5.01 17.66
CA LYS A 112 -11.49 -3.93 18.26
C LYS A 112 -9.98 -4.11 18.01
N ILE A 113 -9.57 -5.30 17.62
CA ILE A 113 -8.15 -5.68 17.47
C ILE A 113 -7.73 -5.59 16.02
N ILE A 114 -8.53 -6.11 15.08
CA ILE A 114 -8.26 -6.08 13.65
C ILE A 114 -9.15 -5.02 12.97
N ARG A 115 -8.53 -4.17 12.17
CA ARG A 115 -9.25 -3.11 11.44
C ARG A 115 -9.68 -3.60 10.07
N LYS A 116 -10.84 -3.10 9.61
CA LYS A 116 -11.29 -3.30 8.24
C LYS A 116 -11.34 -1.96 7.49
N PHE A 117 -11.05 -2.00 6.20
CA PHE A 117 -11.07 -0.88 5.28
C PHE A 117 -11.74 -1.28 3.98
N GLU A 118 -12.39 -0.32 3.34
CA GLU A 118 -13.08 -0.53 2.06
C GLU A 118 -12.31 0.08 0.88
N THR A 119 -11.40 1.01 1.15
CA THR A 119 -10.62 1.72 0.13
C THR A 119 -9.12 1.69 0.42
N LYS A 120 -8.31 1.78 -0.64
CA LYS A 120 -6.86 1.91 -0.51
C LYS A 120 -6.44 3.23 0.14
N ASP A 121 -7.23 4.28 -0.07
CA ASP A 121 -6.99 5.59 0.52
C ASP A 121 -7.04 5.55 2.06
N GLU A 122 -8.02 4.86 2.62
CA GLU A 122 -8.14 4.65 4.06
C GLU A 122 -6.96 3.85 4.62
N ILE A 123 -6.49 2.84 3.89
CA ILE A 123 -5.31 2.03 4.25
C ILE A 123 -4.06 2.90 4.25
N ASN A 124 -3.88 3.70 3.21
CA ASN A 124 -2.74 4.60 3.08
C ASN A 124 -2.72 5.63 4.22
N GLU A 125 -3.87 6.24 4.54
CA GLU A 125 -4.00 7.16 5.66
C GLU A 125 -3.70 6.47 7.00
N TYR A 126 -4.21 5.26 7.20
CA TYR A 126 -3.96 4.47 8.41
C TYR A 126 -2.48 4.16 8.63
N PHE A 127 -1.75 3.80 7.58
CA PHE A 127 -0.31 3.54 7.64
C PHE A 127 0.55 4.81 7.57
N GLY A 128 -0.07 6.00 7.63
CA GLY A 128 0.62 7.28 7.70
C GLY A 128 1.20 7.75 6.37
N VAL A 129 0.77 7.17 5.27
CA VAL A 129 1.02 7.74 3.95
C VAL A 129 0.16 8.98 3.83
N LYS A 130 0.79 10.13 3.97
CA LYS A 130 0.09 11.39 3.67
C LYS A 130 -0.37 11.29 2.22
N LYS A 131 -1.68 11.41 1.97
CA LYS A 131 -2.15 11.71 0.62
C LYS A 131 -1.28 12.85 0.12
N SER A 132 -0.48 12.60 -0.91
CA SER A 132 -0.09 13.70 -1.77
C SER A 132 -1.43 14.28 -2.17
N SER A 133 -1.79 15.43 -1.58
CA SER A 133 -3.01 16.14 -1.97
C SER A 133 -2.98 16.12 -3.49
N ALA A 134 -3.99 15.51 -4.11
CA ALA A 134 -4.03 15.44 -5.56
C ALA A 134 -3.85 16.89 -6.03
N PHE A 135 -2.65 17.18 -6.58
CA PHE A 135 -2.29 18.51 -6.97
C PHE A 135 -3.22 18.85 -8.13
N SER A 136 -4.30 19.54 -7.81
CA SER A 136 -5.32 19.85 -8.78
C SER A 136 -4.90 21.09 -9.57
N PHE A 137 -4.82 20.95 -10.87
CA PHE A 137 -4.68 22.07 -11.76
C PHE A 137 -6.05 22.74 -12.00
N PRO A 138 -6.10 24.08 -12.15
CA PRO A 138 -4.99 25.03 -12.14
C PRO A 138 -4.46 25.32 -10.72
N ALA A 139 -3.15 25.44 -10.59
CA ALA A 139 -2.48 25.66 -9.31
C ALA A 139 -1.46 26.80 -9.39
N VAL A 140 -0.89 27.17 -8.24
CA VAL A 140 0.18 28.15 -8.16
C VAL A 140 1.48 27.45 -7.76
N ALA A 141 2.47 27.42 -8.66
CA ALA A 141 3.80 26.90 -8.40
C ALA A 141 4.82 28.05 -8.24
N ALA A 142 5.77 27.88 -7.33
CA ALA A 142 6.88 28.82 -7.17
C ALA A 142 8.04 28.41 -8.09
N CYS A 143 8.63 29.36 -8.80
CA CYS A 143 9.84 29.11 -9.59
C CYS A 143 10.98 28.69 -8.66
N PRO A 144 11.65 27.54 -8.90
CA PRO A 144 12.70 27.04 -8.02
C PRO A 144 13.95 27.94 -8.00
N SER A 145 14.11 28.85 -8.99
CA SER A 145 15.27 29.74 -9.07
C SER A 145 15.04 31.13 -8.42
N CYS A 146 13.84 31.71 -8.55
CA CYS A 146 13.60 33.08 -8.10
C CYS A 146 12.35 33.23 -7.22
N GLN A 147 11.71 32.12 -6.85
CA GLN A 147 10.54 32.05 -5.97
C GLN A 147 9.28 32.78 -6.50
N LYS A 148 9.32 33.29 -7.74
CA LYS A 148 8.15 33.94 -8.37
C LYS A 148 7.02 32.90 -8.48
N LYS A 149 5.85 33.24 -7.98
CA LYS A 149 4.63 32.44 -8.10
C LYS A 149 4.07 32.55 -9.53
N LEU A 150 3.79 31.42 -10.15
CA LEU A 150 3.22 31.31 -11.48
C LEU A 150 1.99 30.39 -11.44
N LYS A 151 0.95 30.76 -12.18
CA LYS A 151 -0.21 29.91 -12.38
C LYS A 151 0.15 28.82 -13.39
N VAL A 152 0.00 27.57 -12.99
CA VAL A 152 0.24 26.39 -13.82
C VAL A 152 -1.10 25.69 -14.08
N MET A 153 -1.37 25.37 -15.35
CA MET A 153 -2.68 24.89 -15.77
C MET A 153 -2.74 23.35 -15.87
N HIS A 154 -1.58 22.69 -15.98
CA HIS A 154 -1.43 21.24 -16.11
C HIS A 154 0.00 20.82 -15.73
N ALA A 155 0.26 19.53 -15.59
CA ALA A 155 1.64 19.04 -15.51
C ALA A 155 2.40 19.32 -16.81
N GLY A 156 3.67 19.67 -16.70
CA GLY A 156 4.47 19.99 -17.89
C GLY A 156 5.59 20.99 -17.65
N ARG A 157 6.16 21.48 -18.75
CA ARG A 157 7.26 22.45 -18.73
C ARG A 157 6.74 23.88 -18.72
N TYR A 158 7.34 24.71 -17.86
CA TYR A 158 7.03 26.12 -17.73
C TYR A 158 8.30 26.97 -17.81
N ARG A 159 8.18 28.16 -18.38
CA ARG A 159 9.24 29.16 -18.38
C ARG A 159 8.87 30.27 -17.41
N CYS A 160 9.75 30.55 -16.47
CA CYS A 160 9.52 31.63 -15.52
C CYS A 160 9.45 33.01 -16.24
N THR A 161 8.41 33.75 -15.97
CA THR A 161 8.23 35.11 -16.57
C THR A 161 9.26 36.10 -16.04
N SER A 162 9.81 35.87 -14.83
CA SER A 162 10.78 36.77 -14.18
C SER A 162 12.22 36.39 -14.56
N CYS A 163 12.72 35.22 -14.18
CA CYS A 163 14.13 34.82 -14.37
C CYS A 163 14.40 34.03 -15.66
N LYS A 164 13.36 33.74 -16.46
CA LYS A 164 13.42 32.98 -17.74
C LYS A 164 13.86 31.54 -17.64
N ASN A 165 14.20 31.02 -16.46
CA ASN A 165 14.57 29.62 -16.26
C ASN A 165 13.39 28.68 -16.56
N ILE A 166 13.73 27.49 -17.06
CA ILE A 166 12.76 26.44 -17.38
C ILE A 166 12.69 25.47 -16.19
N PHE A 167 11.48 25.12 -15.77
CA PHE A 167 11.21 24.12 -14.76
C PHE A 167 10.03 23.26 -15.18
N SER A 168 9.93 22.07 -14.61
CA SER A 168 8.82 21.16 -14.84
C SER A 168 7.99 21.04 -13.59
N VAL A 169 6.67 20.96 -13.76
CA VAL A 169 5.71 20.64 -12.71
C VAL A 169 5.16 19.24 -13.00
N LYS A 170 5.30 18.33 -12.06
CA LYS A 170 4.77 16.96 -12.15
C LYS A 170 3.27 16.92 -11.80
N GLU A 171 2.62 15.81 -12.10
CA GLU A 171 1.20 15.58 -11.75
C GLU A 171 0.93 15.65 -10.24
N ASN A 172 1.92 15.30 -9.42
CA ASN A 172 1.87 15.40 -7.95
C ASN A 172 2.22 16.78 -7.40
N GLY A 173 2.45 17.78 -8.26
CA GLY A 173 2.80 19.14 -7.86
C GLY A 173 4.29 19.40 -7.61
N ASP A 174 5.14 18.39 -7.70
CA ASP A 174 6.59 18.59 -7.57
C ASP A 174 7.14 19.49 -8.65
N VAL A 175 7.99 20.46 -8.24
CA VAL A 175 8.63 21.42 -9.13
C VAL A 175 10.12 21.08 -9.26
N ILE A 176 10.57 20.78 -10.48
CA ILE A 176 11.95 20.41 -10.79
C ILE A 176 12.58 21.42 -11.72
N LEU A 177 13.71 22.03 -11.30
CA LEU A 177 14.50 22.89 -12.17
C LEU A 177 15.16 22.05 -13.29
N GLN A 178 14.92 22.39 -14.53
CA GLN A 178 15.69 21.82 -15.64
C GLN A 178 16.97 22.62 -15.83
N VAL A 179 18.09 22.11 -15.35
CA VAL A 179 19.41 22.62 -15.72
C VAL A 179 19.62 22.26 -17.18
N ALA A 180 19.74 23.27 -18.04
CA ALA A 180 20.13 23.02 -19.43
C ALA A 180 21.47 22.25 -19.42
N ALA A 181 21.48 21.03 -19.96
CA ALA A 181 22.71 20.32 -20.18
C ALA A 181 23.57 21.17 -21.12
N LEU A 182 24.66 21.69 -20.60
CA LEU A 182 25.72 22.30 -21.43
C LEU A 182 26.26 21.17 -22.34
N SER A 183 25.89 21.21 -23.59
CA SER A 183 26.55 20.38 -24.62
C SER A 183 28.04 20.70 -24.58
N PRO A 184 28.94 19.69 -24.53
CA PRO A 184 30.37 19.94 -24.62
C PRO A 184 30.67 20.56 -25.99
N LEU A 185 31.29 21.73 -25.98
CA LEU A 185 31.88 22.35 -27.16
C LEU A 185 32.86 21.34 -27.77
N LYS A 186 32.56 20.86 -28.98
CA LYS A 186 33.53 20.18 -29.81
C LYS A 186 34.63 21.18 -30.15
N GLN A 187 35.82 20.90 -29.67
CA GLN A 187 37.05 21.42 -30.27
C GLN A 187 37.37 20.63 -31.53
#